data_8f07d96e52c995a010a3ab35b72a6efa
#
_entry.id   8f07d96e52c995a010a3ab35b72a6efa
#
_cell.length_a   1.000
_cell.length_b   1.000
_cell.length_c   1.000
_cell.angle_alpha   90.00
_cell.angle_beta   90.00
_cell.angle_gamma   90.00
#
_symmetry.space_group_name_H-M   'P 1'
#
loop_
_entity.id
_entity.type
_entity.pdbx_description
1 polymer ?
#
loop_
_entity_poly.entity_id
_entity_poly.type
_entity_poly.pdbx_seq_one_letter_code
_entity_poly.pdbx_strand_id
1 'polypeptide(L)'
;DEEETWEDDVPVWVTIAQDAGGVSMTSPQEQPSRGSTPHSEPSLGFVSASSMSQVGGWSQQKGEPTAMRYEATAMGERIAQLYLDPLSASIMRTGMRRAVRRIVRGDAPVTQFGLTHLACSTPDFASLWAKTADLTLGSDLQLKAASVEDELLHDMSYEERHLGLVKSAWCIEHWFEEETMREIEKQLDVSPGDVHHRVDLMEWLLYGAREILLNDDVFADEHMPVLTQLSKDLDLLRQRVRHGCKEDLLQLVKIRHVGRARARSLAGFGIRTPKGVMQMTRADKQKVASWRGWGPTLVENIINEVKNVLSKEEKVVPPRQRTDDMPLEGEEQSDN
;
A
#
# COMPACT_ATOMS: atom_id res chain seq x y z
N ASP A 1 -5.91 5.27 -34.04
CA ASP A 1 -5.64 5.68 -32.63
C ASP A 1 -6.99 5.56 -31.91
N GLU A 2 -7.32 4.35 -31.51
CA GLU A 2 -8.44 4.10 -30.59
C GLU A 2 -7.92 4.43 -29.20
N GLU A 3 -8.40 5.55 -28.62
CA GLU A 3 -8.23 5.85 -27.22
C GLU A 3 -8.91 4.74 -26.42
N GLU A 4 -8.11 3.84 -25.82
CA GLU A 4 -8.58 2.97 -24.74
C GLU A 4 -9.01 3.85 -23.57
N THR A 5 -10.26 4.26 -23.57
CA THR A 5 -10.91 4.92 -22.45
C THR A 5 -11.17 3.88 -21.38
N TRP A 6 -10.22 3.74 -20.46
CA TRP A 6 -10.50 3.09 -19.18
C TRP A 6 -11.54 3.97 -18.47
N GLU A 7 -12.72 3.43 -18.21
CA GLU A 7 -13.76 4.14 -17.45
C GLU A 7 -13.27 4.38 -16.02
N ASP A 8 -12.64 5.54 -15.80
CA ASP A 8 -11.96 5.89 -14.55
C ASP A 8 -12.92 6.35 -13.42
N ASP A 9 -14.22 6.51 -13.70
CA ASP A 9 -15.11 7.27 -12.81
C ASP A 9 -16.22 6.48 -12.10
N VAL A 10 -16.22 5.16 -12.18
CA VAL A 10 -17.25 4.37 -11.48
C VAL A 10 -16.69 3.84 -10.15
N PRO A 11 -17.22 4.31 -9.00
CA PRO A 11 -16.84 3.78 -7.70
C PRO A 11 -17.04 2.26 -7.64
N VAL A 12 -16.15 1.54 -6.94
CA VAL A 12 -16.16 0.06 -6.82
C VAL A 12 -17.53 -0.50 -6.42
N TRP A 13 -18.31 0.23 -5.65
CA TRP A 13 -19.68 -0.15 -5.21
C TRP A 13 -20.77 0.13 -6.25
N VAL A 14 -20.53 0.94 -7.29
CA VAL A 14 -21.50 1.21 -8.38
C VAL A 14 -21.46 0.10 -9.44
N THR A 15 -20.33 -0.57 -9.64
CA THR A 15 -20.22 -1.70 -10.57
C THR A 15 -21.16 -2.85 -10.21
N ILE A 16 -21.54 -2.98 -8.92
CA ILE A 16 -22.50 -3.98 -8.43
C ILE A 16 -23.92 -3.75 -8.99
N ALA A 17 -24.25 -2.51 -9.39
CA ALA A 17 -25.60 -2.17 -9.87
C ALA A 17 -25.77 -2.30 -11.38
N GLN A 18 -24.70 -2.35 -12.17
CA GLN A 18 -24.80 -2.38 -13.64
C GLN A 18 -24.99 -3.79 -14.21
N ASP A 19 -24.52 -4.85 -13.53
CA ASP A 19 -24.74 -6.23 -13.97
C ASP A 19 -26.17 -6.76 -13.69
N ALA A 20 -26.99 -6.00 -12.96
CA ALA A 20 -28.39 -6.35 -12.64
C ALA A 20 -29.41 -5.65 -13.54
N GLY A 21 -29.20 -5.63 -14.87
CA GLY A 21 -30.23 -5.33 -15.88
C GLY A 21 -31.06 -4.07 -15.64
N GLY A 22 -30.62 -2.94 -16.20
CA GLY A 22 -31.49 -1.90 -16.73
C GLY A 22 -32.37 -1.12 -15.74
N VAL A 23 -31.80 -0.17 -14.98
CA VAL A 23 -32.61 0.92 -14.42
C VAL A 23 -32.06 2.25 -14.92
N SER A 24 -32.80 2.87 -15.85
CA SER A 24 -32.59 4.25 -16.30
C SER A 24 -32.96 5.19 -15.16
N MET A 25 -31.98 5.90 -14.60
CA MET A 25 -32.26 7.02 -13.71
C MET A 25 -32.54 8.28 -14.54
N THR A 26 -33.80 8.68 -14.58
CA THR A 26 -34.20 10.04 -15.00
C THR A 26 -33.94 11.00 -13.86
N SER A 27 -33.18 12.05 -14.13
CA SER A 27 -32.89 13.14 -13.21
C SER A 27 -34.15 13.84 -12.70
N PRO A 28 -34.27 14.24 -11.44
CA PRO A 28 -35.34 15.08 -10.96
C PRO A 28 -35.15 16.52 -11.47
N GLN A 29 -36.16 17.05 -12.15
CA GLN A 29 -36.25 18.48 -12.50
C GLN A 29 -36.42 19.30 -11.24
N GLU A 30 -35.64 20.36 -11.14
CA GLU A 30 -35.83 21.46 -10.17
C GLU A 30 -37.18 22.17 -10.37
N GLN A 31 -37.88 22.40 -9.29
CA GLN A 31 -38.91 23.45 -9.20
C GLN A 31 -38.72 24.32 -7.97
N PRO A 32 -39.03 25.64 -8.06
CA PRO A 32 -38.51 26.65 -7.16
C PRO A 32 -39.41 27.02 -5.99
N SER A 33 -38.77 27.28 -4.88
CA SER A 33 -39.02 28.21 -3.77
C SER A 33 -40.46 28.63 -3.35
N ARG A 34 -40.71 28.56 -2.06
CA ARG A 34 -41.10 29.70 -1.18
C ARG A 34 -41.31 29.31 0.29
N GLY A 35 -40.66 30.06 1.17
CA GLY A 35 -41.32 30.55 2.37
C GLY A 35 -40.80 30.10 3.74
N SER A 36 -39.92 30.92 4.35
CA SER A 36 -39.84 31.36 5.77
C SER A 36 -39.86 30.34 6.93
N THR A 37 -38.72 30.25 7.59
CA THR A 37 -38.31 30.08 9.01
C THR A 37 -39.38 29.95 10.12
N PRO A 38 -39.14 29.35 11.31
CA PRO A 38 -37.95 29.57 12.15
C PRO A 38 -37.36 28.35 12.88
N HIS A 39 -36.21 28.58 13.47
CA HIS A 39 -35.37 27.79 14.37
C HIS A 39 -36.05 26.73 15.25
N SER A 40 -35.56 25.49 15.16
CA SER A 40 -35.40 24.57 16.30
C SER A 40 -34.37 23.50 15.96
N GLU A 41 -33.40 23.32 16.82
CA GLU A 41 -32.34 22.33 16.71
C GLU A 41 -32.89 20.90 16.63
N PRO A 42 -32.42 20.03 15.74
CA PRO A 42 -32.80 18.62 15.79
C PRO A 42 -31.91 17.84 16.72
N SER A 43 -32.47 17.37 17.81
CA SER A 43 -31.89 16.28 18.62
C SER A 43 -31.79 15.03 17.79
N LEU A 44 -30.58 14.45 17.72
CA LEU A 44 -30.31 13.15 17.11
C LEU A 44 -30.99 12.05 17.91
N GLY A 45 -32.22 11.70 17.55
CA GLY A 45 -32.91 10.52 18.03
C GLY A 45 -32.62 9.33 17.12
N PHE A 46 -32.03 8.29 17.69
CA PHE A 46 -31.91 6.98 17.05
C PHE A 46 -33.32 6.42 16.76
N VAL A 47 -33.68 6.28 15.49
CA VAL A 47 -34.93 5.64 15.10
C VAL A 47 -34.67 4.16 14.83
N SER A 48 -35.25 3.31 15.66
CA SER A 48 -35.21 1.86 15.47
C SER A 48 -35.91 1.47 14.16
N ALA A 49 -35.33 0.53 13.42
CA ALA A 49 -35.86 0.03 12.15
C ALA A 49 -37.30 -0.55 12.20
N SER A 50 -37.87 -0.71 13.40
CA SER A 50 -39.21 -1.25 13.62
C SER A 50 -40.32 -0.22 13.48
N SER A 51 -40.06 1.10 13.39
CA SER A 51 -41.08 2.14 13.36
C SER A 51 -41.43 2.71 11.97
N MET A 52 -40.85 2.15 10.88
CA MET A 52 -41.13 2.61 9.52
C MET A 52 -42.36 1.95 8.85
N SER A 53 -43.16 1.16 9.56
CA SER A 53 -44.30 0.46 8.96
C SER A 53 -45.63 1.24 8.97
N GLN A 54 -45.66 2.51 9.41
CA GLN A 54 -46.89 3.31 9.46
C GLN A 54 -46.71 4.74 8.94
N VAL A 55 -46.41 4.92 7.67
CA VAL A 55 -46.72 6.15 6.97
C VAL A 55 -47.41 5.78 5.66
N GLY A 56 -48.70 6.19 5.59
CA GLY A 56 -49.69 5.71 4.66
C GLY A 56 -49.50 6.08 3.21
N GLY A 57 -50.11 5.26 2.37
CA GLY A 57 -50.74 5.65 1.13
C GLY A 57 -49.86 5.57 -0.12
N TRP A 58 -49.17 4.47 -0.37
CA TRP A 58 -48.72 4.13 -1.72
C TRP A 58 -49.55 2.95 -2.22
N SER A 59 -50.28 3.16 -3.32
CA SER A 59 -51.02 2.10 -3.99
C SER A 59 -50.11 0.94 -4.35
N GLN A 60 -50.40 -0.22 -3.76
CA GLN A 60 -49.72 -1.49 -4.07
C GLN A 60 -50.03 -1.87 -5.53
N GLN A 61 -49.11 -1.60 -6.42
CA GLN A 61 -48.96 -2.47 -7.60
C GLN A 61 -48.36 -3.78 -7.10
N LYS A 62 -49.18 -4.85 -7.18
CA LYS A 62 -48.75 -6.22 -6.95
C LYS A 62 -47.79 -6.67 -8.09
N GLY A 63 -46.51 -6.26 -7.98
CA GLY A 63 -45.39 -6.99 -8.55
C GLY A 63 -44.71 -7.66 -7.36
N GLU A 64 -44.50 -8.95 -7.41
CA GLU A 64 -43.68 -9.63 -6.40
C GLU A 64 -42.35 -8.89 -6.35
N PRO A 65 -41.83 -8.50 -5.16
CA PRO A 65 -40.51 -7.93 -5.08
C PRO A 65 -39.54 -9.04 -5.50
N THR A 66 -39.00 -8.90 -6.71
CA THR A 66 -37.86 -9.70 -7.12
C THR A 66 -36.78 -9.39 -6.09
N ALA A 67 -36.54 -10.31 -5.17
CA ALA A 67 -35.53 -10.14 -4.14
C ALA A 67 -34.20 -10.00 -4.85
N MET A 68 -33.70 -8.75 -4.95
CA MET A 68 -32.34 -8.50 -5.46
C MET A 68 -31.37 -9.26 -4.57
N ARG A 69 -30.69 -10.22 -5.16
CA ARG A 69 -29.64 -10.97 -4.49
C ARG A 69 -28.31 -10.27 -4.79
N TYR A 70 -27.69 -9.76 -3.75
CA TYR A 70 -26.37 -9.18 -3.85
C TYR A 70 -25.32 -10.27 -3.62
N GLU A 71 -24.33 -10.35 -4.50
CA GLU A 71 -23.16 -11.20 -4.34
C GLU A 71 -21.92 -10.33 -4.26
N ALA A 72 -20.98 -10.71 -3.38
CA ALA A 72 -19.72 -9.99 -3.28
C ALA A 72 -18.85 -10.31 -4.52
N THR A 73 -18.24 -9.29 -5.10
CA THR A 73 -17.20 -9.48 -6.11
C THR A 73 -15.93 -10.01 -5.44
N ALA A 74 -15.05 -10.69 -6.20
CA ALA A 74 -13.75 -11.15 -5.70
C ALA A 74 -12.93 -10.00 -5.07
N MET A 75 -12.95 -8.83 -5.70
CA MET A 75 -12.34 -7.60 -5.16
C MET A 75 -13.00 -7.18 -3.84
N GLY A 76 -14.34 -7.17 -3.77
CA GLY A 76 -15.07 -6.82 -2.55
C GLY A 76 -14.76 -7.75 -1.39
N GLU A 77 -14.69 -9.07 -1.63
CA GLU A 77 -14.27 -10.04 -0.62
C GLU A 77 -12.83 -9.78 -0.16
N ARG A 78 -11.92 -9.43 -1.08
CA ARG A 78 -10.54 -9.13 -0.76
C ARG A 78 -10.41 -7.86 0.08
N ILE A 79 -11.14 -6.79 -0.26
CA ILE A 79 -11.20 -5.54 0.51
C ILE A 79 -11.69 -5.81 1.94
N ALA A 80 -12.75 -6.61 2.09
CA ALA A 80 -13.28 -7.00 3.40
C ALA A 80 -12.27 -7.80 4.22
N GLN A 81 -11.54 -8.75 3.62
CA GLN A 81 -10.47 -9.52 4.28
C GLN A 81 -9.30 -8.64 4.73
N LEU A 82 -9.03 -7.56 4.01
CA LEU A 82 -7.98 -6.60 4.32
C LEU A 82 -8.42 -5.58 5.37
N TYR A 83 -9.71 -5.53 5.74
CA TYR A 83 -10.30 -4.52 6.62
C TYR A 83 -10.11 -3.08 6.13
N LEU A 84 -10.03 -2.88 4.81
CA LEU A 84 -9.89 -1.56 4.20
C LEU A 84 -11.26 -0.87 4.10
N ASP A 85 -11.26 0.46 4.30
CA ASP A 85 -12.40 1.29 3.91
C ASP A 85 -12.64 1.18 2.39
N PRO A 86 -13.87 0.99 1.92
CA PRO A 86 -14.15 0.91 0.49
C PRO A 86 -13.68 2.14 -0.30
N LEU A 87 -13.70 3.33 0.30
CA LEU A 87 -13.18 4.54 -0.33
C LEU A 87 -11.65 4.50 -0.44
N SER A 88 -10.94 4.00 0.59
CA SER A 88 -9.50 3.75 0.50
C SER A 88 -9.15 2.81 -0.63
N ALA A 89 -9.91 1.72 -0.76
CA ALA A 89 -9.72 0.75 -1.83
C ALA A 89 -9.96 1.38 -3.22
N SER A 90 -10.97 2.23 -3.38
CA SER A 90 -11.26 2.96 -4.61
C SER A 90 -10.14 3.91 -4.99
N ILE A 91 -9.63 4.70 -4.04
CA ILE A 91 -8.50 5.63 -4.26
C ILE A 91 -7.25 4.83 -4.67
N MET A 92 -6.94 3.75 -3.95
CA MET A 92 -5.80 2.89 -4.28
C MET A 92 -5.93 2.26 -5.66
N ARG A 93 -7.12 1.73 -6.01
CA ARG A 93 -7.39 1.13 -7.32
C ARG A 93 -7.14 2.13 -8.45
N THR A 94 -7.70 3.33 -8.34
CA THR A 94 -7.52 4.40 -9.32
C THR A 94 -6.04 4.81 -9.44
N GLY A 95 -5.35 4.99 -8.32
CA GLY A 95 -3.92 5.31 -8.31
C GLY A 95 -3.05 4.20 -8.90
N MET A 96 -3.34 2.94 -8.60
CA MET A 96 -2.60 1.80 -9.18
C MET A 96 -2.83 1.68 -10.70
N ARG A 97 -4.06 1.88 -11.18
CA ARG A 97 -4.35 1.96 -12.62
C ARG A 97 -3.57 3.09 -13.29
N ARG A 98 -3.48 4.26 -12.66
CA ARG A 98 -2.65 5.37 -13.15
C ARG A 98 -1.16 4.99 -13.18
N ALA A 99 -0.66 4.30 -12.16
CA ALA A 99 0.72 3.83 -12.12
C ALA A 99 1.03 2.86 -13.27
N VAL A 100 0.18 1.87 -13.52
CA VAL A 100 0.33 0.92 -14.62
C VAL A 100 0.31 1.66 -15.97
N ARG A 101 -0.65 2.57 -16.20
CA ARG A 101 -0.72 3.38 -17.42
C ARG A 101 0.57 4.19 -17.65
N ARG A 102 1.11 4.84 -16.61
CA ARG A 102 2.39 5.58 -16.73
C ARG A 102 3.54 4.69 -17.17
N ILE A 103 3.65 3.49 -16.59
CA ILE A 103 4.71 2.54 -16.94
C ILE A 103 4.54 2.05 -18.38
N VAL A 104 3.32 1.67 -18.79
CA VAL A 104 3.04 1.18 -20.14
C VAL A 104 3.28 2.24 -21.20
N ARG A 105 2.89 3.49 -20.96
CA ARG A 105 3.11 4.61 -21.89
C ARG A 105 4.56 5.14 -21.89
N GLY A 106 5.36 4.79 -20.88
CA GLY A 106 6.70 5.36 -20.71
C GLY A 106 6.69 6.83 -20.30
N ASP A 107 5.62 7.26 -19.64
CA ASP A 107 5.47 8.60 -19.07
C ASP A 107 6.37 8.80 -17.84
N ALA A 108 5.99 9.71 -16.93
CA ALA A 108 6.72 9.94 -15.69
C ALA A 108 6.91 8.65 -14.86
N PRO A 109 8.08 8.44 -14.24
CA PRO A 109 8.35 7.24 -13.44
C PRO A 109 7.40 7.14 -12.24
N VAL A 110 7.05 5.90 -11.88
CA VAL A 110 6.34 5.61 -10.64
C VAL A 110 7.38 5.56 -9.52
N THR A 111 7.33 6.53 -8.62
CA THR A 111 8.32 6.67 -7.55
C THR A 111 7.81 6.08 -6.23
N GLN A 112 8.72 5.80 -5.31
CA GLN A 112 8.36 5.37 -3.96
C GLN A 112 7.61 6.47 -3.20
N PHE A 113 7.94 7.76 -3.46
CA PHE A 113 7.19 8.88 -2.90
C PHE A 113 5.74 8.89 -3.41
N GLY A 114 5.52 8.74 -4.72
CA GLY A 114 4.19 8.70 -5.32
C GLY A 114 3.33 7.56 -4.76
N LEU A 115 3.90 6.36 -4.57
CA LEU A 115 3.22 5.21 -3.94
C LEU A 115 2.90 5.49 -2.46
N THR A 116 3.83 6.09 -1.72
CA THR A 116 3.62 6.48 -0.33
C THR A 116 2.54 7.55 -0.20
N HIS A 117 2.58 8.57 -1.08
CA HIS A 117 1.57 9.63 -1.10
C HIS A 117 0.17 9.08 -1.42
N LEU A 118 0.06 8.16 -2.37
CA LEU A 118 -1.22 7.50 -2.68
C LEU A 118 -1.81 6.81 -1.44
N ALA A 119 -1.01 6.07 -0.69
CA ALA A 119 -1.47 5.46 0.56
C ALA A 119 -1.86 6.52 1.61
N CYS A 120 -1.11 7.62 1.72
CA CYS A 120 -1.47 8.75 2.60
C CYS A 120 -2.78 9.44 2.22
N SER A 121 -3.19 9.36 0.95
CA SER A 121 -4.41 9.99 0.46
C SER A 121 -5.69 9.25 0.86
N THR A 122 -5.57 8.05 1.41
CA THR A 122 -6.71 7.22 1.82
C THR A 122 -7.31 7.65 3.16
N PRO A 123 -8.62 7.46 3.40
CA PRO A 123 -9.24 7.71 4.70
C PRO A 123 -8.65 6.89 5.84
N ASP A 124 -8.16 5.69 5.56
CA ASP A 124 -7.55 4.80 6.56
C ASP A 124 -6.21 5.32 7.10
N PHE A 125 -5.58 6.27 6.41
CA PHE A 125 -4.32 6.84 6.86
C PHE A 125 -4.52 8.07 7.74
N ALA A 126 -3.91 8.07 8.93
CA ALA A 126 -3.91 9.23 9.83
C ALA A 126 -2.92 10.30 9.35
N SER A 127 -3.34 11.13 8.39
CA SER A 127 -2.47 12.17 7.81
C SER A 127 -2.03 13.22 8.84
N LEU A 128 -0.85 13.78 8.62
CA LEU A 128 -0.36 14.92 9.38
C LEU A 128 -1.06 16.21 8.94
N TRP A 129 -1.18 17.16 9.84
CA TRP A 129 -1.65 18.50 9.51
C TRP A 129 -0.49 19.40 9.12
N ALA A 130 -0.70 20.21 8.08
CA ALA A 130 0.19 21.33 7.79
C ALA A 130 -0.02 22.42 8.86
N LYS A 131 1.06 22.83 9.53
CA LYS A 131 1.04 23.89 10.54
C LYS A 131 1.15 25.27 9.86
N THR A 132 0.90 26.33 10.60
CA THR A 132 1.00 27.70 10.07
C THR A 132 2.37 28.00 9.45
N ALA A 133 3.45 27.48 10.02
CA ALA A 133 4.79 27.61 9.48
C ALA A 133 4.95 26.91 8.11
N ASP A 134 4.30 25.74 7.93
CA ASP A 134 4.32 24.96 6.69
C ASP A 134 3.56 25.68 5.56
N LEU A 135 2.58 26.52 5.90
CA LEU A 135 1.77 27.29 4.96
C LEU A 135 2.44 28.58 4.49
N THR A 136 3.58 28.96 5.09
CA THR A 136 4.33 30.15 4.68
C THR A 136 4.93 29.95 3.29
N LEU A 137 4.77 30.94 2.42
CA LEU A 137 5.29 30.90 1.05
C LEU A 137 6.80 30.64 1.05
N GLY A 138 7.22 29.62 0.32
CA GLY A 138 8.63 29.21 0.25
C GLY A 138 9.09 28.34 1.42
N SER A 139 8.18 27.83 2.25
CA SER A 139 8.51 26.80 3.25
C SER A 139 9.04 25.53 2.60
N ASP A 140 9.85 24.77 3.33
CA ASP A 140 10.41 23.51 2.84
C ASP A 140 9.31 22.54 2.39
N LEU A 141 8.16 22.53 3.05
CA LEU A 141 7.03 21.69 2.67
C LEU A 141 6.40 22.13 1.34
N GLN A 142 6.24 23.42 1.10
CA GLN A 142 5.73 23.91 -0.19
C GLN A 142 6.71 23.64 -1.33
N LEU A 143 8.01 23.78 -1.09
CA LEU A 143 9.04 23.44 -2.07
C LEU A 143 9.04 21.94 -2.37
N LYS A 144 8.91 21.09 -1.33
CA LYS A 144 8.76 19.64 -1.52
C LYS A 144 7.49 19.33 -2.34
N ALA A 145 6.33 19.90 -1.98
CA ALA A 145 5.07 19.68 -2.70
C ALA A 145 5.21 20.01 -4.20
N ALA A 146 5.78 21.16 -4.53
CA ALA A 146 6.02 21.55 -5.92
C ALA A 146 7.01 20.62 -6.64
N SER A 147 8.01 20.08 -5.94
CA SER A 147 9.02 19.19 -6.55
C SER A 147 8.50 17.78 -6.88
N VAL A 148 7.42 17.35 -6.24
CA VAL A 148 6.88 15.99 -6.38
C VAL A 148 5.53 15.95 -7.11
N GLU A 149 5.03 17.07 -7.59
CA GLU A 149 3.71 17.18 -8.23
C GLU A 149 3.53 16.15 -9.35
N ASP A 150 4.54 15.99 -10.21
CA ASP A 150 4.52 15.03 -11.32
C ASP A 150 4.57 13.55 -10.85
N GLU A 151 4.97 13.29 -9.61
CA GLU A 151 5.05 11.96 -9.06
C GLU A 151 3.69 11.44 -8.53
N LEU A 152 2.75 12.35 -8.25
CA LEU A 152 1.51 12.02 -7.57
C LEU A 152 0.62 11.12 -8.43
N LEU A 153 0.17 10.02 -7.82
CA LEU A 153 -0.74 9.06 -8.44
C LEU A 153 -2.22 9.36 -8.16
N HIS A 154 -2.48 10.20 -7.17
CA HIS A 154 -3.81 10.72 -6.84
C HIS A 154 -3.72 12.24 -6.79
N ASP A 155 -4.57 12.90 -7.56
CA ASP A 155 -4.56 14.37 -7.64
C ASP A 155 -5.41 14.94 -6.50
N MET A 156 -4.72 15.60 -5.58
CA MET A 156 -5.32 16.26 -4.40
C MET A 156 -4.94 17.75 -4.36
N SER A 157 -4.42 18.31 -5.47
CA SER A 157 -3.85 19.68 -5.51
C SER A 157 -4.83 20.74 -5.09
N TYR A 158 -6.13 20.50 -5.25
CA TYR A 158 -7.20 21.44 -4.89
C TYR A 158 -7.78 21.21 -3.49
N GLU A 159 -7.30 20.22 -2.75
CA GLU A 159 -7.81 19.93 -1.42
C GLU A 159 -7.01 20.68 -0.35
N GLU A 160 -7.70 21.19 0.66
CA GLU A 160 -7.07 21.83 1.83
C GLU A 160 -6.06 20.90 2.55
N ARG A 161 -6.26 19.59 2.41
CA ARG A 161 -5.40 18.56 3.01
C ARG A 161 -4.12 18.27 2.23
N HIS A 162 -3.96 18.79 1.00
CA HIS A 162 -2.85 18.45 0.11
C HIS A 162 -1.48 18.52 0.80
N LEU A 163 -1.14 19.66 1.41
CA LEU A 163 0.14 19.83 2.10
C LEU A 163 0.32 18.87 3.28
N GLY A 164 -0.76 18.53 3.98
CA GLY A 164 -0.73 17.53 5.05
C GLY A 164 -0.42 16.12 4.54
N LEU A 165 -0.94 15.76 3.37
CA LEU A 165 -0.65 14.48 2.71
C LEU A 165 0.80 14.42 2.23
N VAL A 166 1.30 15.48 1.59
CA VAL A 166 2.71 15.59 1.20
C VAL A 166 3.63 15.51 2.44
N LYS A 167 3.28 16.21 3.53
CA LYS A 167 4.02 16.14 4.80
C LYS A 167 4.05 14.72 5.37
N SER A 168 2.93 14.02 5.28
CA SER A 168 2.82 12.63 5.74
C SER A 168 3.71 11.69 4.92
N ALA A 169 3.64 11.79 3.59
CA ALA A 169 4.48 11.00 2.70
C ALA A 169 5.97 11.31 2.90
N TRP A 170 6.30 12.59 3.09
CA TRP A 170 7.66 13.03 3.37
C TRP A 170 8.18 12.52 4.73
N CYS A 171 7.33 12.46 5.74
CA CYS A 171 7.67 11.87 7.04
C CYS A 171 8.05 10.38 6.90
N ILE A 172 7.30 9.63 6.13
CA ILE A 172 7.59 8.21 5.85
C ILE A 172 8.83 8.06 4.98
N GLU A 173 9.06 8.96 4.01
CA GLU A 173 10.29 8.99 3.21
C GLU A 173 11.53 9.17 4.08
N HIS A 174 11.56 10.17 4.96
CA HIS A 174 12.65 10.38 5.92
C HIS A 174 12.92 9.14 6.78
N TRP A 175 11.85 8.47 7.20
CA TRP A 175 11.97 7.24 7.99
C TRP A 175 12.68 6.13 7.23
N PHE A 176 12.27 5.81 6.00
CA PHE A 176 12.90 4.73 5.25
C PHE A 176 14.21 5.13 4.53
N GLU A 177 14.51 6.43 4.45
CA GLU A 177 15.83 6.96 4.06
C GLU A 177 16.84 6.98 5.22
N GLU A 178 16.46 6.43 6.37
CA GLU A 178 17.30 6.24 7.56
C GLU A 178 17.61 7.51 8.35
N GLU A 179 16.88 8.57 8.15
CA GLU A 179 17.05 9.74 8.99
C GLU A 179 16.78 9.42 10.46
N THR A 180 17.50 10.12 11.33
CA THR A 180 17.31 9.90 12.76
C THR A 180 15.97 10.46 13.21
N MET A 181 15.38 9.85 14.24
CA MET A 181 14.12 10.35 14.80
C MET A 181 14.19 11.83 15.21
N ARG A 182 15.36 12.28 15.66
CA ARG A 182 15.59 13.70 16.01
C ARG A 182 15.54 14.63 14.79
N GLU A 183 16.05 14.18 13.65
CA GLU A 183 16.02 14.95 12.41
C GLU A 183 14.60 15.07 11.92
N ILE A 184 13.85 13.95 11.89
CA ILE A 184 12.43 13.90 11.51
C ILE A 184 11.59 14.82 12.42
N GLU A 185 11.79 14.71 13.75
CA GLU A 185 11.11 15.54 14.74
C GLU A 185 11.41 17.03 14.53
N LYS A 186 12.68 17.37 14.32
CA LYS A 186 13.11 18.76 14.11
C LYS A 186 12.57 19.35 12.82
N GLN A 187 12.55 18.58 11.74
CA GLN A 187 12.20 19.07 10.41
C GLN A 187 10.68 19.14 10.19
N LEU A 188 9.95 18.15 10.67
CA LEU A 188 8.52 18.03 10.42
C LEU A 188 7.65 18.36 11.65
N ASP A 189 8.27 18.62 12.78
CA ASP A 189 7.59 18.89 14.06
C ASP A 189 6.56 17.80 14.41
N VAL A 190 7.00 16.54 14.38
CA VAL A 190 6.21 15.35 14.68
C VAL A 190 6.83 14.54 15.81
N SER A 191 6.00 13.93 16.67
CA SER A 191 6.52 13.10 17.76
C SER A 191 6.98 11.72 17.28
N PRO A 192 7.93 11.06 17.97
CA PRO A 192 8.32 9.70 17.64
C PRO A 192 7.17 8.69 17.62
N GLY A 193 6.20 8.84 18.52
CA GLY A 193 5.01 8.01 18.57
C GLY A 193 4.13 8.17 17.33
N ASP A 194 3.99 9.40 16.84
CA ASP A 194 3.26 9.71 15.61
C ASP A 194 3.91 9.08 14.38
N VAL A 195 5.25 9.07 14.32
CA VAL A 195 5.98 8.43 13.22
C VAL A 195 5.73 6.92 13.23
N HIS A 196 5.90 6.26 14.37
CA HIS A 196 5.71 4.80 14.47
C HIS A 196 4.29 4.37 14.13
N HIS A 197 3.28 5.08 14.63
CA HIS A 197 1.88 4.78 14.28
C HIS A 197 1.64 4.85 12.77
N ARG A 198 2.19 5.86 12.10
CA ARG A 198 2.07 6.02 10.64
C ARG A 198 2.85 5.00 9.85
N VAL A 199 3.98 4.54 10.37
CA VAL A 199 4.75 3.43 9.78
C VAL A 199 3.92 2.15 9.78
N ASP A 200 3.25 1.82 10.88
CA ASP A 200 2.40 0.63 10.98
C ASP A 200 1.20 0.70 10.00
N LEU A 201 0.54 1.87 9.92
CA LEU A 201 -0.54 2.09 8.95
C LEU A 201 -0.04 1.99 7.51
N MET A 202 1.11 2.59 7.22
CA MET A 202 1.69 2.58 5.87
C MET A 202 2.06 1.16 5.43
N GLU A 203 2.64 0.34 6.32
CA GLU A 203 2.95 -1.06 6.01
C GLU A 203 1.69 -1.83 5.58
N TRP A 204 0.61 -1.66 6.33
CA TRP A 204 -0.68 -2.29 6.04
C TRP A 204 -1.30 -1.79 4.74
N LEU A 205 -1.31 -0.47 4.49
CA LEU A 205 -1.89 0.13 3.29
C LEU A 205 -1.11 -0.24 2.02
N LEU A 206 0.23 -0.30 2.06
CA LEU A 206 1.04 -0.77 0.95
C LEU A 206 0.78 -2.24 0.62
N TYR A 207 0.54 -3.07 1.65
CA TYR A 207 0.09 -4.45 1.42
C TYR A 207 -1.29 -4.46 0.75
N GLY A 208 -2.23 -3.64 1.22
CA GLY A 208 -3.55 -3.49 0.61
C GLY A 208 -3.48 -3.04 -0.85
N ALA A 209 -2.66 -2.02 -1.15
CA ALA A 209 -2.44 -1.53 -2.51
C ALA A 209 -1.90 -2.63 -3.46
N ARG A 210 -0.96 -3.46 -2.97
CA ARG A 210 -0.46 -4.62 -3.72
C ARG A 210 -1.55 -5.65 -4.01
N GLU A 211 -2.37 -5.96 -3.02
CA GLU A 211 -3.45 -6.93 -3.20
C GLU A 211 -4.54 -6.40 -4.13
N ILE A 212 -4.87 -5.11 -4.07
CA ILE A 212 -5.79 -4.46 -5.00
C ILE A 212 -5.23 -4.52 -6.42
N LEU A 213 -3.94 -4.18 -6.62
CA LEU A 213 -3.28 -4.24 -7.92
C LEU A 213 -3.38 -5.64 -8.57
N LEU A 214 -3.12 -6.70 -7.78
CA LEU A 214 -3.08 -8.08 -8.28
C LEU A 214 -4.46 -8.70 -8.49
N ASN A 215 -5.52 -8.15 -7.90
CA ASN A 215 -6.89 -8.64 -8.02
C ASN A 215 -7.77 -7.70 -8.88
N ASP A 216 -7.20 -6.70 -9.55
CA ASP A 216 -7.96 -5.82 -10.42
C ASP A 216 -8.16 -6.49 -11.81
N ASP A 217 -9.41 -6.81 -12.12
CA ASP A 217 -9.88 -7.52 -13.31
C ASP A 217 -9.80 -6.71 -14.61
N VAL A 218 -9.51 -5.41 -14.51
CA VAL A 218 -9.33 -4.50 -15.67
C VAL A 218 -8.05 -4.80 -16.45
N PHE A 219 -7.06 -5.41 -15.82
CA PHE A 219 -5.77 -5.64 -16.44
C PHE A 219 -5.77 -6.94 -17.27
N ALA A 220 -5.46 -6.81 -18.56
CA ALA A 220 -5.27 -7.95 -19.46
C ALA A 220 -3.93 -8.66 -19.20
N ASP A 221 -3.79 -9.88 -19.73
CA ASP A 221 -2.58 -10.71 -19.58
C ASP A 221 -1.30 -10.03 -20.06
N GLU A 222 -1.38 -9.13 -21.04
CA GLU A 222 -0.26 -8.35 -21.55
C GLU A 222 0.35 -7.40 -20.51
N HIS A 223 -0.43 -6.97 -19.52
CA HIS A 223 0.02 -6.11 -18.42
C HIS A 223 0.74 -6.90 -17.30
N MET A 224 0.67 -8.22 -17.29
CA MET A 224 1.24 -9.07 -16.22
C MET A 224 2.71 -8.80 -15.89
N PRO A 225 3.60 -8.51 -16.84
CA PRO A 225 4.99 -8.16 -16.53
C PRO A 225 5.09 -6.86 -15.69
N VAL A 226 4.28 -5.84 -16.04
CA VAL A 226 4.23 -4.57 -15.33
C VAL A 226 3.64 -4.76 -13.93
N LEU A 227 2.52 -5.49 -13.82
CA LEU A 227 1.90 -5.80 -12.53
C LEU A 227 2.87 -6.56 -11.60
N THR A 228 3.59 -7.54 -12.16
CA THR A 228 4.58 -8.32 -11.42
C THR A 228 5.71 -7.42 -10.90
N GLN A 229 6.22 -6.49 -11.72
CA GLN A 229 7.26 -5.57 -11.30
C GLN A 229 6.75 -4.59 -10.25
N LEU A 230 5.62 -3.93 -10.49
CA LEU A 230 5.04 -2.97 -9.55
C LEU A 230 4.67 -3.63 -8.21
N SER A 231 4.21 -4.89 -8.22
CA SER A 231 3.96 -5.64 -6.98
C SER A 231 5.23 -5.92 -6.18
N LYS A 232 6.37 -6.15 -6.87
CA LYS A 232 7.69 -6.28 -6.22
C LYS A 232 8.16 -4.95 -5.64
N ASP A 233 7.95 -3.86 -6.37
CA ASP A 233 8.31 -2.51 -5.92
C ASP A 233 7.51 -2.11 -4.67
N LEU A 234 6.20 -2.44 -4.62
CA LEU A 234 5.36 -2.27 -3.43
C LEU A 234 5.83 -3.11 -2.25
N ASP A 235 6.19 -4.39 -2.47
CA ASP A 235 6.73 -5.24 -1.41
C ASP A 235 8.09 -4.75 -0.91
N LEU A 236 8.93 -4.24 -1.80
CA LEU A 236 10.23 -3.64 -1.46
C LEU A 236 10.02 -2.39 -0.59
N LEU A 237 9.15 -1.48 -1.05
CA LEU A 237 8.81 -0.27 -0.30
C LEU A 237 8.22 -0.62 1.07
N ARG A 238 7.30 -1.57 1.15
CA ARG A 238 6.72 -2.06 2.40
C ARG A 238 7.79 -2.56 3.37
N GLN A 239 8.79 -3.32 2.90
CA GLN A 239 9.90 -3.79 3.73
C GLN A 239 10.78 -2.63 4.20
N ARG A 240 11.05 -1.65 3.32
CA ARG A 240 11.80 -0.43 3.68
C ARG A 240 11.08 0.37 4.77
N VAL A 241 9.77 0.56 4.62
CA VAL A 241 8.91 1.25 5.61
C VAL A 241 8.93 0.50 6.94
N ARG A 242 8.66 -0.80 6.94
CA ARG A 242 8.65 -1.64 8.14
C ARG A 242 9.93 -1.53 8.97
N HIS A 243 11.07 -1.57 8.30
CA HIS A 243 12.38 -1.59 8.97
C HIS A 243 13.03 -0.20 9.11
N GLY A 244 12.49 0.82 8.43
CA GLY A 244 13.04 2.18 8.41
C GLY A 244 14.46 2.21 7.84
N CYS A 245 14.70 1.56 6.70
CA CYS A 245 16.03 1.44 6.13
C CYS A 245 16.02 1.38 4.60
N LYS A 246 17.18 1.65 4.02
CA LYS A 246 17.43 1.52 2.59
C LYS A 246 17.49 0.04 2.19
N GLU A 247 17.35 -0.21 0.89
CA GLU A 247 17.30 -1.55 0.32
C GLU A 247 18.54 -2.39 0.65
N ASP A 248 19.73 -1.77 0.67
CA ASP A 248 21.00 -2.44 0.93
C ASP A 248 21.10 -3.09 2.32
N LEU A 249 20.23 -2.71 3.27
CA LEU A 249 20.18 -3.25 4.62
C LEU A 249 19.10 -4.31 4.83
N LEU A 250 18.18 -4.50 3.88
CA LEU A 250 17.01 -5.37 4.08
C LEU A 250 17.37 -6.81 4.44
N GLN A 251 18.50 -7.31 3.93
CA GLN A 251 18.97 -8.64 4.30
C GLN A 251 19.46 -8.72 5.75
N LEU A 252 20.06 -7.64 6.25
CA LEU A 252 20.60 -7.60 7.61
C LEU A 252 19.54 -7.38 8.67
N VAL A 253 18.56 -6.51 8.41
CA VAL A 253 17.49 -6.19 9.39
C VAL A 253 16.52 -7.34 9.62
N LYS A 254 16.50 -8.36 8.75
CA LYS A 254 15.76 -9.62 8.96
C LYS A 254 16.38 -10.50 10.04
N ILE A 255 17.65 -10.26 10.39
CA ILE A 255 18.34 -10.98 11.45
C ILE A 255 17.85 -10.46 12.79
N ARG A 256 17.39 -11.34 13.68
CA ARG A 256 16.97 -10.98 15.02
C ARG A 256 18.10 -10.22 15.73
N HIS A 257 17.75 -9.20 16.49
CA HIS A 257 18.64 -8.26 17.20
C HIS A 257 19.42 -7.28 16.30
N VAL A 258 19.24 -7.32 14.98
CA VAL A 258 19.83 -6.36 14.05
C VAL A 258 18.77 -5.39 13.55
N GLY A 259 18.57 -4.29 14.26
CA GLY A 259 17.74 -3.17 13.78
C GLY A 259 18.53 -2.26 12.83
N ARG A 260 17.87 -1.25 12.22
CA ARG A 260 18.45 -0.36 11.19
C ARG A 260 19.81 0.23 11.57
N ALA A 261 19.98 0.73 12.80
CA ALA A 261 21.25 1.32 13.25
C ALA A 261 22.40 0.31 13.29
N ARG A 262 22.13 -0.92 13.78
CA ARG A 262 23.13 -1.99 13.79
C ARG A 262 23.43 -2.49 12.38
N ALA A 263 22.42 -2.64 11.53
CA ALA A 263 22.59 -3.02 10.13
C ALA A 263 23.47 -2.00 9.39
N ARG A 264 23.24 -0.68 9.61
CA ARG A 264 24.06 0.37 9.01
C ARG A 264 25.52 0.33 9.51
N SER A 265 25.73 0.04 10.80
CA SER A 265 27.08 -0.15 11.35
C SER A 265 27.82 -1.34 10.71
N LEU A 266 27.12 -2.47 10.54
CA LEU A 266 27.68 -3.65 9.85
C LEU A 266 27.98 -3.35 8.37
N ALA A 267 27.07 -2.69 7.66
CA ALA A 267 27.27 -2.31 6.27
C ALA A 267 28.45 -1.33 6.10
N GLY A 268 28.62 -0.38 7.02
CA GLY A 268 29.78 0.51 7.08
C GLY A 268 31.10 -0.23 7.35
N PHE A 269 31.03 -1.38 8.00
CA PHE A 269 32.18 -2.27 8.20
C PHE A 269 32.43 -3.22 7.00
N GLY A 270 31.60 -3.16 5.96
CA GLY A 270 31.69 -4.00 4.77
C GLY A 270 30.83 -5.27 4.80
N ILE A 271 30.05 -5.48 5.86
CA ILE A 271 29.18 -6.65 6.03
C ILE A 271 27.76 -6.24 5.64
N ARG A 272 27.27 -6.71 4.47
CA ARG A 272 25.96 -6.37 3.91
C ARG A 272 24.98 -7.54 3.82
N THR A 273 25.45 -8.76 4.11
CA THR A 273 24.65 -9.98 3.96
C THR A 273 24.78 -10.88 5.20
N PRO A 274 23.79 -11.74 5.47
CA PRO A 274 23.91 -12.76 6.51
C PRO A 274 25.16 -13.64 6.35
N LYS A 275 25.49 -14.01 5.11
CA LYS A 275 26.72 -14.77 4.82
C LYS A 275 27.98 -14.01 5.24
N GLY A 276 28.03 -12.69 5.01
CA GLY A 276 29.13 -11.84 5.46
C GLY A 276 29.32 -11.84 6.98
N VAL A 277 28.22 -11.88 7.74
CA VAL A 277 28.29 -12.02 9.22
C VAL A 277 28.96 -13.34 9.62
N MET A 278 28.66 -14.44 8.91
CA MET A 278 29.31 -15.73 9.18
C MET A 278 30.80 -15.75 8.86
N GLN A 279 31.21 -14.94 7.89
CA GLN A 279 32.62 -14.87 7.45
C GLN A 279 33.49 -13.96 8.34
N MET A 280 32.94 -13.33 9.38
CA MET A 280 33.70 -12.52 10.32
C MET A 280 34.83 -13.33 10.98
N THR A 281 36.04 -12.80 10.91
CA THR A 281 37.19 -13.34 11.64
C THR A 281 37.04 -13.13 13.15
N ARG A 282 37.90 -13.78 13.95
CA ARG A 282 37.91 -13.54 15.40
C ARG A 282 38.22 -12.07 15.73
N ALA A 283 39.09 -11.45 14.97
CA ALA A 283 39.44 -10.04 15.13
C ALA A 283 38.24 -9.12 14.81
N ASP A 284 37.49 -9.42 13.72
CA ASP A 284 36.29 -8.66 13.37
C ASP A 284 35.22 -8.78 14.45
N LYS A 285 34.98 -9.97 14.98
CA LYS A 285 34.03 -10.18 16.08
C LYS A 285 34.39 -9.37 17.33
N GLN A 286 35.67 -9.33 17.68
CA GLN A 286 36.17 -8.52 18.79
C GLN A 286 35.95 -7.01 18.53
N LYS A 287 36.26 -6.56 17.31
CA LYS A 287 36.08 -5.16 16.91
C LYS A 287 34.59 -4.75 16.93
N VAL A 288 33.71 -5.56 16.36
CA VAL A 288 32.26 -5.32 16.39
C VAL A 288 31.72 -5.34 17.83
N ALA A 289 32.18 -6.27 18.66
CA ALA A 289 31.79 -6.35 20.07
C ALA A 289 32.22 -5.12 20.90
N SER A 290 33.24 -4.38 20.47
CA SER A 290 33.70 -3.16 21.12
C SER A 290 32.88 -1.91 20.78
N TRP A 291 31.99 -1.97 19.80
CA TRP A 291 31.16 -0.81 19.43
C TRP A 291 30.14 -0.48 20.52
N ARG A 292 29.75 0.81 20.59
CA ARG A 292 28.74 1.28 21.54
C ARG A 292 27.40 0.56 21.32
N GLY A 293 26.88 -0.05 22.38
CA GLY A 293 25.61 -0.80 22.34
C GLY A 293 25.71 -2.19 21.72
N TRP A 294 26.97 -2.67 21.56
CA TRP A 294 27.29 -4.05 21.20
C TRP A 294 27.99 -4.73 22.40
N GLY A 295 28.19 -6.01 22.31
CA GLY A 295 28.92 -6.79 23.31
C GLY A 295 29.15 -8.20 22.79
N PRO A 296 30.06 -8.98 23.40
CA PRO A 296 30.38 -10.33 22.92
C PRO A 296 29.14 -11.22 22.83
N THR A 297 28.30 -11.22 23.86
CA THR A 297 27.06 -12.02 23.92
C THR A 297 26.10 -11.65 22.80
N LEU A 298 25.94 -10.35 22.47
CA LEU A 298 25.08 -9.93 21.38
C LEU A 298 25.61 -10.40 20.03
N VAL A 299 26.93 -10.29 19.81
CA VAL A 299 27.56 -10.75 18.56
C VAL A 299 27.37 -12.26 18.39
N GLU A 300 27.53 -13.06 19.46
CA GLU A 300 27.26 -14.51 19.44
C GLU A 300 25.79 -14.81 19.12
N ASN A 301 24.85 -14.10 19.74
CA ASN A 301 23.43 -14.25 19.48
C ASN A 301 23.09 -13.96 18.02
N ILE A 302 23.62 -12.88 17.44
CA ILE A 302 23.45 -12.53 16.04
C ILE A 302 24.01 -13.64 15.13
N ILE A 303 25.21 -14.16 15.42
CA ILE A 303 25.82 -15.24 14.64
C ILE A 303 24.96 -16.51 14.70
N ASN A 304 24.43 -16.85 15.86
CA ASN A 304 23.57 -18.03 16.02
C ASN A 304 22.25 -17.88 15.26
N GLU A 305 21.63 -16.67 15.28
CA GLU A 305 20.45 -16.40 14.48
C GLU A 305 20.72 -16.47 12.98
N VAL A 306 21.86 -15.97 12.53
CA VAL A 306 22.27 -16.10 11.12
C VAL A 306 22.42 -17.57 10.71
N LYS A 307 23.01 -18.41 11.57
CA LYS A 307 23.08 -19.86 11.31
C LYS A 307 21.70 -20.48 11.16
N ASN A 308 20.76 -20.10 12.02
CA ASN A 308 19.38 -20.55 11.97
C ASN A 308 18.67 -20.13 10.67
N VAL A 309 18.88 -18.88 10.23
CA VAL A 309 18.29 -18.35 8.99
C VAL A 309 18.84 -19.11 7.78
N LEU A 310 20.17 -19.22 7.65
CA LEU A 310 20.82 -19.90 6.53
C LEU A 310 20.46 -21.39 6.48
N SER A 311 20.36 -22.07 7.64
CA SER A 311 19.95 -23.47 7.69
C SER A 311 18.50 -23.72 7.28
N LYS A 312 17.61 -22.70 7.43
CA LYS A 312 16.24 -22.75 6.94
C LYS A 312 16.17 -22.53 5.44
N GLU A 313 16.97 -21.62 4.90
CA GLU A 313 17.06 -21.36 3.46
C GLU A 313 17.58 -22.60 2.69
N GLU A 314 18.57 -23.32 3.22
CA GLU A 314 19.07 -24.56 2.63
C GLU A 314 18.06 -25.70 2.63
N LYS A 315 17.12 -25.72 3.58
CA LYS A 315 16.06 -26.75 3.65
C LYS A 315 14.89 -26.49 2.70
N VAL A 316 14.73 -25.29 2.16
CA VAL A 316 13.80 -24.99 1.08
C VAL A 316 14.41 -25.46 -0.22
N VAL A 317 14.36 -26.79 -0.46
CA VAL A 317 14.79 -27.41 -1.72
C VAL A 317 13.95 -26.81 -2.85
N PRO A 318 14.56 -26.27 -3.93
CA PRO A 318 13.81 -25.85 -5.08
C PRO A 318 13.00 -27.02 -5.64
N PRO A 319 11.79 -26.79 -6.21
CA PRO A 319 11.01 -27.86 -6.82
C PRO A 319 11.89 -28.57 -7.85
N ARG A 320 12.00 -29.89 -7.72
CA ARG A 320 12.73 -30.73 -8.69
C ARG A 320 12.24 -30.33 -10.08
N GLN A 321 13.14 -29.83 -10.92
CA GLN A 321 12.92 -29.77 -12.34
C GLN A 321 12.58 -31.19 -12.78
N ARG A 322 11.37 -31.42 -13.29
CA ARG A 322 11.04 -32.64 -14.00
C ARG A 322 11.98 -32.70 -15.20
N THR A 323 12.95 -33.57 -15.14
CA THR A 323 13.69 -34.02 -16.31
C THR A 323 12.72 -34.91 -17.08
N ASP A 324 12.05 -34.34 -18.08
CA ASP A 324 11.34 -35.09 -19.11
C ASP A 324 12.38 -35.64 -20.12
N ASP A 325 13.31 -36.43 -19.62
CA ASP A 325 14.18 -37.24 -20.45
C ASP A 325 14.01 -38.69 -20.02
N MET A 326 12.90 -39.30 -20.40
CA MET A 326 12.81 -40.73 -20.53
C MET A 326 12.98 -41.09 -22.04
N PRO A 327 14.03 -41.87 -22.41
CA PRO A 327 14.16 -42.40 -23.74
C PRO A 327 13.02 -43.40 -23.96
N LEU A 328 12.33 -43.26 -25.09
CA LEU A 328 11.42 -44.27 -25.61
C LEU A 328 12.28 -45.46 -26.08
N GLU A 329 12.42 -46.46 -25.22
CA GLU A 329 12.92 -47.77 -25.64
C GLU A 329 11.77 -48.59 -26.24
N GLY A 330 12.02 -49.17 -27.42
CA GLY A 330 11.35 -50.38 -27.88
C GLY A 330 10.51 -50.27 -29.15
N GLU A 331 11.13 -50.06 -30.30
CA GLU A 331 10.65 -50.68 -31.54
C GLU A 331 11.23 -52.11 -31.63
N GLU A 332 10.48 -53.10 -31.21
CA GLU A 332 10.76 -54.50 -31.58
C GLU A 332 10.33 -54.72 -33.03
N GLN A 333 11.35 -54.89 -33.87
CA GLN A 333 11.20 -55.54 -35.17
C GLN A 333 10.76 -56.98 -34.94
N SER A 334 9.65 -57.37 -35.49
CA SER A 334 9.34 -58.80 -35.76
C SER A 334 9.32 -59.03 -37.26
N ASP A 335 10.43 -59.57 -37.75
CA ASP A 335 10.49 -60.39 -38.97
C ASP A 335 9.82 -61.74 -38.70
N ASN A 336 8.82 -62.08 -39.48
CA ASN A 336 8.51 -63.27 -40.23
C ASN A 336 7.05 -63.34 -40.59
#